data_3750fb28611108399149561096cb61ff
#
_entry.id   3750fb28611108399149561096cb61ff
#
_cell.length_a   1.000
_cell.length_b   1.000
_cell.length_c   1.000
_cell.angle_alpha   90.00
_cell.angle_beta   90.00
_cell.angle_gamma   90.00
#
_symmetry.space_group_name_H-M   'P 1'
#
loop_
_entity.id
_entity.type
_entity.pdbx_description
1 polymer ?
#
loop_
_entity_poly.entity_id
_entity_poly.type
_entity_poly.pdbx_seq_one_letter_code
_entity_poly.pdbx_strand_id
1 'polypeptide(L)'
;VKADLPKKQKGAVAIEFAMVFIIFFAVFYALVSYSVPLLMVQSFNKATAEAVRRSVALDPATPGYDAALIARAKNTLREQLTWIPQAFNFNANNASDATVTYAGGLLTVRVHYSTDKLRQVIPFLVLPGLGSVPALPANLSAQSSLQF
;
A
#
# COMPACT_ATOMS: atom_id res chain seq x y z
N VAL A 1 -29.35 44.05 25.27
CA VAL A 1 -30.28 43.83 24.14
C VAL A 1 -29.88 42.52 23.45
N LYS A 2 -30.62 41.45 23.70
CA LYS A 2 -30.47 40.19 22.98
C LYS A 2 -31.10 40.40 21.59
N ALA A 3 -30.27 40.51 20.55
CA ALA A 3 -30.76 40.49 19.18
C ALA A 3 -31.22 39.04 18.89
N ASP A 4 -32.53 38.82 18.92
CA ASP A 4 -33.16 37.58 18.48
C ASP A 4 -33.07 37.52 16.96
N LEU A 5 -32.12 36.76 16.45
CA LEU A 5 -32.00 36.49 15.02
C LEU A 5 -33.23 35.74 14.54
N PRO A 6 -33.88 36.17 13.45
CA PRO A 6 -35.09 35.53 12.95
C PRO A 6 -34.86 34.05 12.65
N LYS A 7 -35.80 33.21 13.09
CA LYS A 7 -35.74 31.74 13.00
C LYS A 7 -35.40 31.18 11.58
N LYS A 8 -35.68 31.92 10.53
CA LYS A 8 -35.38 31.59 9.13
C LYS A 8 -33.87 31.62 8.79
N GLN A 9 -33.07 32.45 9.48
CA GLN A 9 -31.61 32.53 9.25
C GLN A 9 -30.87 31.35 9.86
N LYS A 10 -31.38 30.72 10.91
CA LYS A 10 -30.76 29.53 11.52
C LYS A 10 -30.77 28.31 10.57
N GLY A 11 -31.82 28.18 9.75
CA GLY A 11 -31.91 27.13 8.74
C GLY A 11 -30.93 27.31 7.57
N ALA A 12 -30.74 28.53 7.09
CA ALA A 12 -29.80 28.82 6.01
C ALA A 12 -28.34 28.54 6.42
N VAL A 13 -27.95 28.97 7.61
CA VAL A 13 -26.61 28.70 8.18
C VAL A 13 -26.38 27.20 8.38
N ALA A 14 -27.40 26.44 8.79
CA ALA A 14 -27.27 25.00 8.94
C ALA A 14 -27.05 24.29 7.60
N ILE A 15 -27.70 24.72 6.54
CA ILE A 15 -27.50 24.18 5.18
C ILE A 15 -26.10 24.53 4.65
N GLU A 16 -25.68 25.76 4.84
CA GLU A 16 -24.35 26.22 4.45
C GLU A 16 -23.25 25.42 5.17
N PHE A 17 -23.39 25.26 6.49
CA PHE A 17 -22.48 24.42 7.28
C PHE A 17 -22.47 22.97 6.78
N ALA A 18 -23.63 22.38 6.50
CA ALA A 18 -23.73 21.02 6.02
C ALA A 18 -23.02 20.83 4.66
N MET A 19 -23.15 21.78 3.73
CA MET A 19 -22.45 21.74 2.46
C MET A 19 -20.92 21.81 2.63
N VAL A 20 -20.46 22.75 3.44
CA VAL A 20 -19.02 22.90 3.73
C VAL A 20 -18.49 21.65 4.41
N PHE A 21 -19.23 21.08 5.35
CA PHE A 21 -18.87 19.86 6.07
C PHE A 21 -18.75 18.67 5.12
N ILE A 22 -19.69 18.48 4.19
CA ILE A 22 -19.65 17.38 3.20
C ILE A 22 -18.42 17.51 2.31
N ILE A 23 -18.11 18.70 1.81
CA ILE A 23 -16.94 18.94 0.96
C ILE A 23 -15.65 18.66 1.77
N PHE A 24 -15.54 19.20 2.98
CA PHE A 24 -14.41 18.96 3.86
C PHE A 24 -14.22 17.46 4.15
N PHE A 25 -15.30 16.78 4.50
CA PHE A 25 -15.25 15.35 4.80
C PHE A 25 -14.85 14.52 3.56
N ALA A 26 -15.36 14.87 2.37
CA ALA A 26 -15.00 14.18 1.13
C ALA A 26 -13.50 14.32 0.82
N VAL A 27 -12.93 15.52 0.97
CA VAL A 27 -11.50 15.78 0.78
C VAL A 27 -10.67 15.02 1.82
N PHE A 28 -11.06 15.11 3.09
CA PHE A 28 -10.37 14.40 4.18
C PHE A 28 -10.39 12.89 3.98
N TYR A 29 -11.56 12.33 3.62
CA TYR A 29 -11.69 10.91 3.33
C TYR A 29 -10.80 10.49 2.15
N ALA A 30 -10.77 11.27 1.07
CA ALA A 30 -9.91 10.99 -0.07
C ALA A 30 -8.43 10.94 0.36
N LEU A 31 -7.96 11.93 1.10
CA LEU A 31 -6.57 11.97 1.59
C LEU A 31 -6.20 10.74 2.42
N VAL A 32 -7.04 10.36 3.37
CA VAL A 32 -6.80 9.19 4.23
C VAL A 32 -6.86 7.89 3.42
N SER A 33 -7.82 7.75 2.52
CA SER A 33 -8.01 6.53 1.72
C SER A 33 -6.86 6.25 0.76
N TYR A 34 -6.23 7.29 0.22
CA TYR A 34 -5.07 7.14 -0.67
C TYR A 34 -3.74 7.01 0.07
N SER A 35 -3.64 7.49 1.31
CA SER A 35 -2.38 7.45 2.06
C SER A 35 -1.90 6.04 2.34
N VAL A 36 -2.78 5.12 2.72
CA VAL A 36 -2.41 3.73 3.03
C VAL A 36 -1.88 2.97 1.83
N PRO A 37 -2.57 2.91 0.66
CA PRO A 37 -2.02 2.24 -0.51
C PRO A 37 -0.71 2.87 -1.01
N LEU A 38 -0.56 4.20 -0.91
CA LEU A 38 0.70 4.86 -1.25
C LEU A 38 1.84 4.43 -0.33
N LEU A 39 1.61 4.37 0.98
CA LEU A 39 2.60 3.87 1.94
C LEU A 39 2.98 2.42 1.66
N MET A 40 2.02 1.58 1.30
CA MET A 40 2.27 0.18 0.94
C MET A 40 3.16 0.10 -0.31
N VAL A 41 2.84 0.82 -1.38
CA VAL A 41 3.65 0.82 -2.61
C VAL A 41 5.06 1.33 -2.35
N GLN A 42 5.23 2.41 -1.59
CA GLN A 42 6.54 2.92 -1.21
C GLN A 42 7.34 1.89 -0.40
N SER A 43 6.69 1.22 0.54
CA SER A 43 7.32 0.16 1.35
C SER A 43 7.68 -1.05 0.51
N PHE A 44 6.87 -1.45 -0.46
CA PHE A 44 7.17 -2.54 -1.38
C PHE A 44 8.39 -2.20 -2.25
N ASN A 45 8.46 -0.98 -2.80
CA ASN A 45 9.60 -0.52 -3.58
C ASN A 45 10.89 -0.53 -2.75
N LYS A 46 10.83 0.01 -1.52
CA LYS A 46 11.96 0.01 -0.59
C LYS A 46 12.39 -1.41 -0.22
N ALA A 47 11.44 -2.28 0.11
CA ALA A 47 11.70 -3.64 0.55
C ALA A 47 12.32 -4.49 -0.56
N THR A 48 11.82 -4.41 -1.81
CA THR A 48 12.37 -5.12 -2.96
C THR A 48 13.78 -4.64 -3.31
N ALA A 49 14.02 -3.34 -3.30
CA ALA A 49 15.34 -2.76 -3.54
C ALA A 49 16.35 -3.18 -2.44
N GLU A 50 15.95 -3.14 -1.18
CA GLU A 50 16.78 -3.53 -0.05
C GLU A 50 17.08 -5.04 -0.05
N ALA A 51 16.10 -5.88 -0.42
CA ALA A 51 16.29 -7.32 -0.56
C ALA A 51 17.36 -7.63 -1.60
N VAL A 52 17.31 -6.99 -2.76
CA VAL A 52 18.33 -7.13 -3.81
C VAL A 52 19.68 -6.61 -3.32
N ARG A 53 19.72 -5.41 -2.73
CA ARG A 53 20.96 -4.79 -2.24
C ARG A 53 21.69 -5.66 -1.20
N ARG A 54 20.97 -6.20 -0.22
CA ARG A 54 21.58 -7.06 0.81
C ARG A 54 22.03 -8.41 0.28
N SER A 55 21.42 -8.87 -0.82
CA SER A 55 21.80 -10.13 -1.45
C SER A 55 23.17 -10.07 -2.12
N VAL A 56 23.61 -8.89 -2.58
CA VAL A 56 24.96 -8.67 -3.13
C VAL A 56 26.08 -9.02 -2.15
N ALA A 57 25.83 -8.88 -0.84
CA ALA A 57 26.83 -9.16 0.18
C ALA A 57 27.03 -10.68 0.47
N LEU A 58 26.35 -11.56 -0.26
CA LEU A 58 26.56 -13.00 -0.13
C LEU A 58 27.77 -13.44 -0.95
N ASP A 59 28.68 -14.21 -0.30
CA ASP A 59 29.85 -14.75 -0.96
C ASP A 59 29.44 -15.77 -2.04
N PRO A 60 29.85 -15.60 -3.31
CA PRO A 60 29.59 -16.55 -4.38
C PRO A 60 30.15 -17.97 -4.12
N ALA A 61 31.16 -18.10 -3.25
CA ALA A 61 31.73 -19.40 -2.84
C ALA A 61 30.85 -20.14 -1.83
N THR A 62 29.74 -19.57 -1.38
CA THR A 62 28.86 -20.21 -0.41
C THR A 62 28.24 -21.48 -1.00
N PRO A 63 28.31 -22.64 -0.32
CA PRO A 63 27.65 -23.84 -0.77
C PRO A 63 26.14 -23.62 -0.94
N GLY A 64 25.60 -24.01 -2.10
CA GLY A 64 24.17 -23.76 -2.41
C GLY A 64 23.85 -22.27 -2.61
N TYR A 65 24.75 -21.52 -3.21
CA TYR A 65 24.66 -20.07 -3.42
C TYR A 65 23.28 -19.61 -3.88
N ASP A 66 22.68 -20.24 -4.90
CA ASP A 66 21.37 -19.86 -5.44
C ASP A 66 20.26 -19.91 -4.39
N ALA A 67 20.24 -21.02 -3.62
CA ALA A 67 19.26 -21.18 -2.56
C ALA A 67 19.48 -20.20 -1.40
N ALA A 68 20.74 -19.98 -1.03
CA ALA A 68 21.13 -19.04 0.03
C ALA A 68 20.80 -17.60 -0.37
N LEU A 69 21.01 -17.23 -1.64
CA LEU A 69 20.66 -15.92 -2.21
C LEU A 69 19.15 -15.65 -2.13
N ILE A 70 18.35 -16.61 -2.59
CA ILE A 70 16.90 -16.54 -2.53
C ILE A 70 16.41 -16.45 -1.08
N ALA A 71 16.97 -17.26 -0.18
CA ALA A 71 16.59 -17.23 1.24
C ALA A 71 16.92 -15.89 1.89
N ARG A 72 18.10 -15.32 1.61
CA ARG A 72 18.50 -14.01 2.11
C ARG A 72 17.58 -12.90 1.62
N ALA A 73 17.24 -12.88 0.32
CA ALA A 73 16.33 -11.91 -0.24
C ALA A 73 14.91 -12.02 0.38
N LYS A 74 14.39 -13.25 0.55
CA LYS A 74 13.09 -13.48 1.20
C LYS A 74 13.09 -13.01 2.66
N ASN A 75 14.14 -13.30 3.42
CA ASN A 75 14.24 -12.87 4.82
C ASN A 75 14.27 -11.35 4.92
N THR A 76 15.05 -10.68 4.09
CA THR A 76 15.12 -9.22 4.06
C THR A 76 13.75 -8.63 3.70
N LEU A 77 13.09 -9.18 2.69
CA LEU A 77 11.75 -8.72 2.28
C LEU A 77 10.75 -8.84 3.44
N ARG A 78 10.75 -9.98 4.13
CA ARG A 78 9.89 -10.21 5.29
C ARG A 78 10.17 -9.23 6.43
N GLU A 79 11.44 -8.99 6.76
CA GLU A 79 11.85 -8.02 7.79
C GLU A 79 11.36 -6.61 7.48
N GLN A 80 11.50 -6.17 6.24
CA GLN A 80 11.10 -4.83 5.81
C GLN A 80 9.58 -4.63 5.79
N LEU A 81 8.80 -5.70 5.67
CA LEU A 81 7.34 -5.65 5.54
C LEU A 81 6.59 -6.13 6.80
N THR A 82 7.29 -6.36 7.92
CA THR A 82 6.68 -6.75 9.21
C THR A 82 5.73 -5.72 9.79
N TRP A 83 5.86 -4.45 9.40
CA TRP A 83 4.99 -3.37 9.86
C TRP A 83 3.56 -3.47 9.33
N ILE A 84 3.33 -4.24 8.23
CA ILE A 84 2.00 -4.40 7.64
C ILE A 84 1.13 -5.22 8.61
N PRO A 85 -0.01 -4.65 9.10
CA PRO A 85 -0.89 -5.36 10.00
C PRO A 85 -1.47 -6.63 9.38
N GLN A 86 -1.70 -7.65 10.19
CA GLN A 86 -2.29 -8.93 9.76
C GLN A 86 -3.68 -8.76 9.10
N ALA A 87 -4.42 -7.71 9.48
CA ALA A 87 -5.72 -7.39 8.90
C ALA A 87 -5.67 -7.22 7.36
N PHE A 88 -4.52 -6.82 6.81
CA PHE A 88 -4.33 -6.70 5.36
C PHE A 88 -4.08 -8.04 4.65
N ASN A 89 -4.00 -9.16 5.37
CA ASN A 89 -3.78 -10.48 4.78
C ASN A 89 -2.57 -10.56 3.83
N PHE A 90 -1.52 -9.78 4.13
CA PHE A 90 -0.26 -9.81 3.41
C PHE A 90 0.68 -10.85 4.03
N ASN A 91 1.26 -11.72 3.20
CA ASN A 91 2.23 -12.71 3.65
C ASN A 91 3.40 -12.82 2.68
N ALA A 92 4.56 -12.31 3.06
CA ALA A 92 5.78 -12.35 2.25
C ALA A 92 6.29 -13.78 1.96
N ASN A 93 5.81 -14.80 2.66
CA ASN A 93 6.15 -16.20 2.38
C ASN A 93 5.22 -16.85 1.33
N ASN A 94 4.10 -16.21 1.02
CA ASN A 94 3.15 -16.71 0.04
C ASN A 94 3.57 -16.24 -1.36
N ALA A 95 3.65 -17.17 -2.30
CA ALA A 95 3.99 -16.87 -3.70
C ALA A 95 2.97 -15.95 -4.40
N SER A 96 1.74 -15.86 -3.89
CA SER A 96 0.74 -14.91 -4.38
C SER A 96 1.07 -13.46 -4.04
N ASP A 97 1.79 -13.24 -2.94
CA ASP A 97 2.07 -11.90 -2.42
C ASP A 97 3.52 -11.47 -2.64
N ALA A 98 4.46 -12.43 -2.66
CA ALA A 98 5.87 -12.14 -2.89
C ALA A 98 6.58 -13.30 -3.60
N THR A 99 7.40 -12.99 -4.60
CA THR A 99 8.23 -13.96 -5.31
C THR A 99 9.67 -13.49 -5.35
N VAL A 100 10.58 -14.44 -5.15
CA VAL A 100 12.02 -14.25 -5.32
C VAL A 100 12.52 -15.34 -6.23
N THR A 101 13.12 -14.96 -7.34
CA THR A 101 13.68 -15.88 -8.34
C THR A 101 15.11 -15.51 -8.66
N TYR A 102 15.94 -16.53 -8.84
CA TYR A 102 17.32 -16.37 -9.33
C TYR A 102 17.51 -17.33 -10.48
N ALA A 103 17.77 -16.80 -11.66
CA ALA A 103 17.99 -17.58 -12.87
C ALA A 103 18.91 -16.84 -13.83
N GLY A 104 19.88 -17.55 -14.41
CA GLY A 104 20.82 -16.96 -15.37
C GLY A 104 21.64 -15.79 -14.83
N GLY A 105 21.94 -15.79 -13.52
CA GLY A 105 22.63 -14.70 -12.85
C GLY A 105 21.75 -13.49 -12.52
N LEU A 106 20.45 -13.51 -12.83
CA LEU A 106 19.51 -12.43 -12.52
C LEU A 106 18.69 -12.77 -11.27
N LEU A 107 18.86 -11.99 -10.21
CA LEU A 107 17.99 -12.02 -9.04
C LEU A 107 16.84 -11.06 -9.26
N THR A 108 15.61 -11.55 -9.14
CA THR A 108 14.39 -10.74 -9.23
C THR A 108 13.58 -10.92 -7.97
N VAL A 109 13.26 -9.82 -7.30
CA VAL A 109 12.39 -9.74 -6.12
C VAL A 109 11.14 -8.97 -6.51
N ARG A 110 9.98 -9.59 -6.37
CA ARG A 110 8.68 -8.98 -6.69
C ARG A 110 7.73 -9.11 -5.52
N VAL A 111 7.00 -8.03 -5.24
CA VAL A 111 5.83 -8.01 -4.36
C VAL A 111 4.60 -7.70 -5.20
N HIS A 112 3.52 -8.40 -4.91
CA HIS A 112 2.26 -8.30 -5.61
C HIS A 112 1.12 -8.43 -4.60
N TYR A 113 0.37 -7.36 -4.40
CA TYR A 113 -0.69 -7.31 -3.40
C TYR A 113 -2.02 -6.96 -4.06
N SER A 114 -3.02 -7.86 -3.94
CA SER A 114 -4.35 -7.63 -4.50
C SER A 114 -5.08 -6.50 -3.77
N THR A 115 -5.61 -5.55 -4.53
CA THR A 115 -6.43 -4.46 -4.00
C THR A 115 -7.74 -4.96 -3.38
N ASP A 116 -8.21 -6.17 -3.75
CA ASP A 116 -9.39 -6.77 -3.12
C ASP A 116 -9.17 -7.10 -1.64
N LYS A 117 -7.94 -7.46 -1.24
CA LYS A 117 -7.58 -7.61 0.17
C LYS A 117 -7.66 -6.27 0.90
N LEU A 118 -7.23 -5.19 0.26
CA LEU A 118 -7.29 -3.85 0.81
C LEU A 118 -8.74 -3.38 1.03
N ARG A 119 -9.65 -3.71 0.11
CA ARG A 119 -11.08 -3.40 0.22
C ARG A 119 -11.76 -4.02 1.43
N GLN A 120 -11.23 -5.10 1.96
CA GLN A 120 -11.75 -5.75 3.17
C GLN A 120 -11.42 -4.96 4.44
N VAL A 121 -10.40 -4.12 4.40
CA VAL A 121 -9.92 -3.35 5.56
C VAL A 121 -10.32 -1.88 5.46
N ILE A 122 -10.23 -1.31 4.27
CA ILE A 122 -10.57 0.10 4.00
C ILE A 122 -11.83 0.13 3.15
N PRO A 123 -12.92 0.75 3.61
CA PRO A 123 -14.13 0.88 2.82
C PRO A 123 -13.88 1.76 1.58
N PHE A 124 -14.26 1.25 0.41
CA PHE A 124 -14.24 2.02 -0.83
C PHE A 124 -15.62 2.62 -1.05
N LEU A 125 -15.69 3.93 -1.15
CA LEU A 125 -16.93 4.63 -1.44
C LEU A 125 -17.17 4.71 -2.94
N VAL A 126 -18.36 4.33 -3.38
CA VAL A 126 -18.77 4.50 -4.77
C VAL A 126 -19.55 5.81 -4.86
N LEU A 127 -18.98 6.79 -5.54
CA LEU A 127 -19.60 8.10 -5.73
C LEU A 127 -20.26 8.16 -7.11
N PRO A 128 -21.54 8.52 -7.18
CA PRO A 128 -22.23 8.69 -8.46
C PRO A 128 -21.49 9.70 -9.36
N GLY A 129 -21.15 9.30 -10.57
CA GLY A 129 -20.45 10.14 -11.54
C GLY A 129 -18.91 10.20 -11.40
N LEU A 130 -18.35 9.78 -10.26
CA LEU A 130 -16.89 9.78 -10.00
C LEU A 130 -16.29 8.37 -9.89
N GLY A 131 -17.12 7.34 -9.64
CA GLY A 131 -16.66 5.98 -9.45
C GLY A 131 -16.25 5.67 -8.01
N SER A 132 -15.36 4.68 -7.85
CA SER A 132 -14.88 4.28 -6.52
C SER A 132 -13.73 5.17 -6.03
N VAL A 133 -13.78 5.52 -4.75
CA VAL A 133 -12.71 6.26 -4.05
C VAL A 133 -12.22 5.40 -2.87
N PRO A 134 -10.94 5.06 -2.81
CA PRO A 134 -9.89 5.35 -3.78
C PRO A 134 -10.03 4.56 -5.09
N ALA A 135 -9.67 5.19 -6.22
CA ALA A 135 -9.54 4.50 -7.51
C ALA A 135 -8.12 3.92 -7.60
N LEU A 136 -7.99 2.62 -7.35
CA LEU A 136 -6.71 1.92 -7.32
C LEU A 136 -6.63 0.88 -8.44
N PRO A 137 -5.43 0.55 -8.93
CA PRO A 137 -5.24 -0.59 -9.83
C PRO A 137 -5.64 -1.88 -9.13
N ALA A 138 -5.91 -2.93 -9.89
CA ALA A 138 -6.29 -4.25 -9.35
C ALA A 138 -5.24 -4.83 -8.38
N ASN A 139 -3.98 -4.46 -8.58
CA ASN A 139 -2.87 -4.91 -7.74
C ASN A 139 -1.89 -3.76 -7.47
N LEU A 140 -1.39 -3.74 -6.24
CA LEU A 140 -0.24 -2.92 -5.86
C LEU A 140 1.01 -3.79 -5.98
N SER A 141 1.97 -3.38 -6.80
CA SER A 141 3.16 -4.18 -7.06
C SER A 141 4.43 -3.36 -7.07
N ALA A 142 5.52 -4.00 -6.70
CA ALA A 142 6.88 -3.49 -6.83
C ALA A 142 7.82 -4.61 -7.25
N GLN A 143 8.84 -4.28 -8.00
CA GLN A 143 9.86 -5.22 -8.45
C GLN A 143 11.22 -4.55 -8.46
N SER A 144 12.23 -5.30 -8.02
CA SER A 144 13.63 -4.94 -8.18
C SER A 144 14.40 -6.15 -8.68
N SER A 145 15.37 -5.93 -9.56
CA SER A 145 16.23 -7.00 -10.09
C SER A 145 17.67 -6.52 -10.21
N LEU A 146 18.59 -7.46 -10.09
CA LEU A 146 20.02 -7.23 -10.24
C LEU A 146 20.68 -8.43 -10.91
N GLN A 147 21.56 -8.15 -11.85
CA GLN A 147 22.43 -9.12 -12.49
C GLN A 147 23.69 -9.31 -11.64
N PHE A 148 24.05 -10.59 -11.37
CA PHE A 148 25.25 -11.01 -10.65
C PHE A 148 26.28 -11.58 -11.61
#